data_026a978bfdf1f4d43ff8a042835a373f
#
_entry.id   026a978bfdf1f4d43ff8a042835a373f
#
_cell.length_a   1.000
_cell.length_b   1.000
_cell.length_c   1.000
_cell.angle_alpha   90.00
_cell.angle_beta   90.00
_cell.angle_gamma   90.00
#
_symmetry.space_group_name_H-M   'P 1'
#
loop_
_entity.id
_entity.type
_entity.pdbx_description
1 polymer ?
#
loop_
_entity_poly.entity_id
_entity_poly.type
_entity_poly.pdbx_seq_one_letter_code
_entity_poly.pdbx_strand_id
1 'polypeptide(L)'
;ALRARRAAKPLGKRVALIGAGGIGFDVAEFLVSEPGHSTALDLQAWLAEWGVADPEQARGGVVRPVSTPPARQVTLLQRKPGKLGKGLGKTTGWIHRAALKMKNVEMLSGVNYERIGAQGDGLGLFITFGEKRENGTVLEVDNIVLCSGQEPLRELLEPLRAAGVNAHLIGGASEASELDAKRAIDQGTRLAARL
;
A
#
# COMPACT_ATOMS: atom_id res chain seq x y z
N ALA A 1 2.99 5.55 8.65
CA ALA A 1 1.72 5.02 9.17
C ALA A 1 1.81 4.64 10.66
N LEU A 2 2.82 3.88 11.10
CA LEU A 2 3.01 3.51 12.52
C LEU A 2 3.33 4.70 13.45
N ARG A 3 4.02 5.74 12.96
CA ARG A 3 4.24 6.99 13.70
C ARG A 3 2.99 7.86 13.82
N ALA A 4 2.08 7.83 12.84
CA ALA A 4 0.82 8.57 12.91
C ALA A 4 -0.14 8.04 14.01
N ARG A 5 -0.03 6.77 14.39
CA ARG A 5 -0.76 6.22 15.55
C ARG A 5 -0.35 6.86 16.87
N ARG A 6 0.91 7.35 16.98
CA ARG A 6 1.37 8.06 18.19
C ARG A 6 0.85 9.49 18.31
N ALA A 7 0.42 10.10 17.22
CA ALA A 7 -0.03 11.49 17.20
C ALA A 7 -1.56 11.65 17.27
N ALA A 8 -2.34 10.57 17.39
CA ALA A 8 -3.79 10.54 17.58
C ALA A 8 -4.60 11.50 16.66
N LYS A 9 -4.08 11.80 15.46
CA LYS A 9 -4.86 12.57 14.48
C LYS A 9 -5.86 11.63 13.81
N PRO A 10 -7.17 11.88 13.94
CA PRO A 10 -8.18 11.07 13.27
C PRO A 10 -7.99 11.17 11.75
N LEU A 11 -8.02 10.03 11.08
CA LEU A 11 -8.10 9.99 9.61
C LEU A 11 -9.56 10.21 9.20
N GLY A 12 -9.76 11.08 8.23
CA GLY A 12 -11.07 11.33 7.65
C GLY A 12 -11.59 10.15 6.81
N LYS A 13 -12.70 10.39 6.16
CA LYS A 13 -13.41 9.34 5.39
C LYS A 13 -12.88 9.17 3.98
N ARG A 14 -12.33 10.22 3.36
CA ARG A 14 -11.82 10.24 1.99
C ARG A 14 -10.29 10.31 2.01
N VAL A 15 -9.62 9.26 1.54
CA VAL A 15 -8.16 9.16 1.61
C VAL A 15 -7.57 8.88 0.24
N ALA A 16 -6.63 9.72 -0.19
CA ALA A 16 -5.78 9.44 -1.35
C ALA A 16 -4.46 8.81 -0.90
N LEU A 17 -4.10 7.68 -1.52
CA LEU A 17 -2.81 7.00 -1.32
C LEU A 17 -1.93 7.22 -2.54
N ILE A 18 -0.76 7.84 -2.35
CA ILE A 18 0.22 8.06 -3.40
C ILE A 18 1.30 6.98 -3.32
N GLY A 19 1.30 6.07 -4.30
CA GLY A 19 2.23 4.95 -4.39
C GLY A 19 1.53 3.59 -4.26
N ALA A 20 1.48 2.84 -5.37
CA ALA A 20 0.82 1.54 -5.49
C ALA A 20 1.82 0.38 -5.52
N GLY A 21 2.84 0.44 -4.68
CA GLY A 21 3.71 -0.67 -4.31
C GLY A 21 3.10 -1.51 -3.19
N GLY A 22 3.84 -2.50 -2.66
CA GLY A 22 3.38 -3.36 -1.55
C GLY A 22 2.83 -2.57 -0.38
N ILE A 23 3.60 -1.59 0.12
CA ILE A 23 3.17 -0.72 1.24
C ILE A 23 1.85 0.02 0.92
N GLY A 24 1.68 0.51 -0.30
CA GLY A 24 0.45 1.20 -0.69
C GLY A 24 -0.77 0.28 -0.67
N PHE A 25 -0.61 -0.96 -1.10
CA PHE A 25 -1.66 -1.98 -1.02
C PHE A 25 -2.00 -2.36 0.43
N ASP A 26 -0.99 -2.62 1.26
CA ASP A 26 -1.18 -2.96 2.68
C ASP A 26 -1.89 -1.83 3.45
N VAL A 27 -1.48 -0.58 3.19
CA VAL A 27 -2.12 0.60 3.80
C VAL A 27 -3.55 0.77 3.29
N ALA A 28 -3.82 0.53 2.00
CA ALA A 28 -5.17 0.60 1.46
C ALA A 28 -6.09 -0.45 2.10
N GLU A 29 -5.65 -1.71 2.21
CA GLU A 29 -6.38 -2.79 2.89
C GLU A 29 -6.67 -2.44 4.35
N PHE A 30 -5.68 -1.90 5.07
CA PHE A 30 -5.86 -1.45 6.45
C PHE A 30 -6.90 -0.33 6.56
N LEU A 31 -6.91 0.63 5.64
CA LEU A 31 -7.80 1.80 5.69
C LEU A 31 -9.26 1.47 5.36
N VAL A 32 -9.49 0.50 4.49
CA VAL A 32 -10.85 0.08 4.12
C VAL A 32 -11.46 -0.93 5.09
N SER A 33 -10.64 -1.54 5.96
CA SER A 33 -11.09 -2.51 6.95
C SER A 33 -11.69 -1.81 8.17
N GLU A 34 -12.80 -2.34 8.68
CA GLU A 34 -13.39 -1.86 9.95
C GLU A 34 -12.50 -2.27 11.13
N PRO A 35 -12.17 -1.33 12.04
CA PRO A 35 -11.44 -1.65 13.25
C PRO A 35 -12.18 -2.71 14.10
N GLY A 36 -11.47 -3.77 14.46
CA GLY A 36 -12.02 -4.85 15.28
C GLY A 36 -12.88 -5.88 14.53
N HIS A 37 -13.13 -5.69 13.23
CA HIS A 37 -13.80 -6.68 12.40
C HIS A 37 -12.77 -7.37 11.51
N SER A 38 -12.53 -8.65 11.77
CA SER A 38 -11.67 -9.51 10.96
C SER A 38 -12.36 -10.83 10.71
N THR A 39 -12.47 -11.22 9.46
CA THR A 39 -12.99 -12.54 9.05
C THR A 39 -11.94 -13.64 9.20
N ALA A 40 -10.68 -13.30 9.52
CA ALA A 40 -9.57 -14.24 9.55
C ALA A 40 -9.70 -15.38 10.56
N LEU A 41 -10.50 -15.20 11.61
CA LEU A 41 -10.77 -16.22 12.64
C LEU A 41 -12.20 -16.80 12.56
N ASP A 42 -12.98 -16.38 11.56
CA ASP A 42 -14.35 -16.86 11.31
C ASP A 42 -14.41 -17.42 9.88
N LEU A 43 -14.33 -18.75 9.79
CA LEU A 43 -14.31 -19.43 8.49
C LEU A 43 -15.57 -19.13 7.66
N GLN A 44 -16.74 -19.10 8.28
CA GLN A 44 -17.99 -18.89 7.55
C GLN A 44 -18.10 -17.46 7.02
N ALA A 45 -17.70 -16.48 7.84
CA ALA A 45 -17.62 -15.08 7.41
C ALA A 45 -16.59 -14.89 6.28
N TRP A 46 -15.42 -15.55 6.38
CA TRP A 46 -14.40 -15.50 5.33
C TRP A 46 -14.88 -16.15 4.02
N LEU A 47 -15.51 -17.32 4.09
CA LEU A 47 -16.08 -17.99 2.91
C LEU A 47 -17.13 -17.10 2.23
N ALA A 48 -18.03 -16.51 3.01
CA ALA A 48 -19.06 -15.61 2.50
C ALA A 48 -18.44 -14.36 1.84
N GLU A 49 -17.42 -13.75 2.46
CA GLU A 49 -16.72 -12.59 1.92
C GLU A 49 -16.09 -12.90 0.54
N TRP A 50 -15.52 -14.10 0.36
CA TRP A 50 -14.88 -14.51 -0.88
C TRP A 50 -15.82 -15.21 -1.87
N GLY A 51 -17.07 -15.42 -1.50
CA GLY A 51 -18.07 -16.10 -2.34
C GLY A 51 -17.75 -17.58 -2.54
N VAL A 52 -17.25 -18.23 -1.49
CA VAL A 52 -16.97 -19.68 -1.48
C VAL A 52 -18.09 -20.39 -0.74
N ALA A 53 -18.60 -21.46 -1.31
CA ALA A 53 -19.66 -22.30 -0.74
C ALA A 53 -19.35 -23.78 -0.90
N ASP A 54 -20.15 -24.63 -0.26
CA ASP A 54 -20.11 -26.06 -0.44
C ASP A 54 -20.47 -26.41 -1.90
N PRO A 55 -19.62 -27.17 -2.64
CA PRO A 55 -19.90 -27.57 -4.02
C PRO A 55 -21.13 -28.50 -4.15
N GLU A 56 -21.57 -29.14 -3.07
CA GLU A 56 -22.84 -29.89 -3.07
C GLU A 56 -24.08 -28.98 -3.05
N GLN A 57 -23.93 -27.75 -2.54
CA GLN A 57 -25.00 -26.75 -2.43
C GLN A 57 -24.96 -25.72 -3.54
N ALA A 58 -23.78 -25.41 -4.07
CA ALA A 58 -23.59 -24.43 -5.12
C ALA A 58 -22.65 -24.95 -6.20
N ARG A 59 -23.06 -24.83 -7.47
CA ARG A 59 -22.27 -25.33 -8.62
C ARG A 59 -20.85 -24.78 -8.59
N GLY A 60 -19.86 -25.69 -8.51
CA GLY A 60 -18.45 -25.34 -8.45
C GLY A 60 -18.01 -24.68 -7.15
N GLY A 61 -18.81 -24.72 -6.09
CA GLY A 61 -18.50 -24.10 -4.81
C GLY A 61 -18.41 -22.57 -4.87
N VAL A 62 -19.09 -21.91 -5.83
CA VAL A 62 -19.01 -20.47 -6.04
C VAL A 62 -20.38 -19.82 -5.89
N VAL A 63 -20.44 -18.80 -5.06
CA VAL A 63 -21.60 -17.93 -4.84
C VAL A 63 -21.22 -16.46 -4.96
N ARG A 64 -22.21 -15.56 -4.91
CA ARG A 64 -21.93 -14.14 -4.92
C ARG A 64 -21.22 -13.71 -3.61
N PRO A 65 -20.05 -13.05 -3.69
CA PRO A 65 -19.38 -12.54 -2.51
C PRO A 65 -20.24 -11.56 -1.70
N VAL A 66 -20.16 -11.64 -0.39
CA VAL A 66 -20.82 -10.72 0.55
C VAL A 66 -19.79 -9.76 1.10
N SER A 67 -19.60 -8.63 0.41
CA SER A 67 -18.64 -7.62 0.84
C SER A 67 -19.27 -6.68 1.87
N THR A 68 -18.57 -6.46 2.99
CA THR A 68 -18.92 -5.38 3.93
C THR A 68 -18.53 -4.02 3.37
N PRO A 69 -19.28 -2.94 3.67
CA PRO A 69 -18.91 -1.60 3.25
C PRO A 69 -17.50 -1.23 3.74
N PRO A 70 -16.74 -0.44 2.96
CA PRO A 70 -15.43 0.00 3.40
C PRO A 70 -15.53 1.02 4.53
N ALA A 71 -14.62 0.96 5.50
CA ALA A 71 -14.52 1.93 6.58
C ALA A 71 -14.23 3.35 6.07
N ARG A 72 -13.53 3.45 4.94
CA ARG A 72 -13.15 4.70 4.27
C ARG A 72 -13.20 4.55 2.76
N GLN A 73 -13.49 5.65 2.09
CA GLN A 73 -13.33 5.76 0.64
C GLN A 73 -11.84 6.01 0.34
N VAL A 74 -11.23 5.09 -0.38
CA VAL A 74 -9.79 5.15 -0.68
C VAL A 74 -9.59 5.21 -2.19
N THR A 75 -8.75 6.15 -2.64
CA THR A 75 -8.25 6.21 -4.02
C THR A 75 -6.75 5.92 -4.01
N LEU A 76 -6.33 4.83 -4.64
CA LEU A 76 -4.93 4.40 -4.76
C LEU A 76 -4.35 4.90 -6.09
N LEU A 77 -3.26 5.66 -6.02
CA LEU A 77 -2.70 6.41 -7.13
C LEU A 77 -1.30 5.92 -7.51
N GLN A 78 -1.04 5.83 -8.81
CA GLN A 78 0.26 5.45 -9.35
C GLN A 78 0.67 6.38 -10.49
N ARG A 79 1.90 6.92 -10.43
CA ARG A 79 2.48 7.75 -11.50
C ARG A 79 2.75 6.93 -12.78
N LYS A 80 3.31 5.73 -12.63
CA LYS A 80 3.59 4.85 -13.77
C LYS A 80 2.29 4.41 -14.44
N PRO A 81 2.22 4.40 -15.78
CA PRO A 81 1.06 3.87 -16.49
C PRO A 81 0.93 2.35 -16.31
N GLY A 82 -0.27 1.84 -16.55
CA GLY A 82 -0.59 0.42 -16.51
C GLY A 82 -1.14 -0.06 -15.17
N LYS A 83 -1.26 -1.38 -15.02
CA LYS A 83 -1.94 -2.02 -13.90
C LYS A 83 -1.23 -1.75 -12.57
N LEU A 84 -1.97 -1.25 -11.58
CA LEU A 84 -1.46 -1.07 -10.22
C LEU A 84 -1.09 -2.42 -9.60
N GLY A 85 -0.05 -2.39 -8.76
CA GLY A 85 0.45 -3.61 -8.12
C GLY A 85 1.12 -4.59 -9.08
N LYS A 86 1.65 -4.15 -10.23
CA LYS A 86 2.40 -5.01 -11.17
C LYS A 86 3.62 -5.66 -10.51
N GLY A 87 4.26 -4.98 -9.55
CA GLY A 87 5.40 -5.46 -8.78
C GLY A 87 5.06 -6.33 -7.58
N LEU A 88 3.78 -6.57 -7.27
CA LEU A 88 3.37 -7.50 -6.21
C LEU A 88 3.72 -8.95 -6.58
N GLY A 89 3.84 -9.79 -5.55
CA GLY A 89 4.13 -11.22 -5.74
C GLY A 89 3.22 -11.88 -6.77
N LYS A 90 3.79 -12.66 -7.68
CA LYS A 90 3.06 -13.29 -8.79
C LYS A 90 1.89 -14.15 -8.33
N THR A 91 2.04 -14.82 -7.21
CA THR A 91 1.06 -15.74 -6.62
C THR A 91 -0.02 -15.05 -5.80
N THR A 92 0.28 -13.89 -5.18
CA THR A 92 -0.62 -13.22 -4.21
C THR A 92 -1.13 -11.86 -4.68
N GLY A 93 -0.45 -11.19 -5.60
CA GLY A 93 -0.80 -9.84 -6.03
C GLY A 93 -2.21 -9.71 -6.65
N TRP A 94 -2.78 -10.78 -7.16
CA TRP A 94 -4.15 -10.78 -7.65
C TRP A 94 -5.16 -10.76 -6.50
N ILE A 95 -4.84 -11.38 -5.37
CA ILE A 95 -5.68 -11.41 -4.15
C ILE A 95 -5.83 -10.00 -3.61
N HIS A 96 -4.70 -9.29 -3.40
CA HIS A 96 -4.70 -7.90 -2.93
C HIS A 96 -5.55 -6.98 -3.83
N ARG A 97 -5.39 -7.11 -5.16
CA ARG A 97 -6.23 -6.33 -6.09
C ARG A 97 -7.71 -6.69 -6.00
N ALA A 98 -8.04 -7.97 -5.83
CA ALA A 98 -9.43 -8.41 -5.68
C ALA A 98 -10.03 -7.89 -4.37
N ALA A 99 -9.31 -7.99 -3.25
CA ALA A 99 -9.73 -7.48 -1.95
C ALA A 99 -10.04 -5.97 -2.00
N LEU A 100 -9.13 -5.17 -2.56
CA LEU A 100 -9.34 -3.72 -2.71
C LEU A 100 -10.52 -3.41 -3.65
N LYS A 101 -10.68 -4.17 -4.72
CA LYS A 101 -11.82 -4.01 -5.65
C LYS A 101 -13.16 -4.32 -4.97
N MET A 102 -13.22 -5.38 -4.15
CA MET A 102 -14.42 -5.71 -3.36
C MET A 102 -14.80 -4.60 -2.37
N LYS A 103 -13.81 -3.83 -1.89
CA LYS A 103 -14.00 -2.66 -1.03
C LYS A 103 -14.16 -1.34 -1.80
N ASN A 104 -14.38 -1.40 -3.11
CA ASN A 104 -14.59 -0.24 -3.99
C ASN A 104 -13.42 0.77 -3.96
N VAL A 105 -12.19 0.30 -3.73
CA VAL A 105 -11.01 1.16 -3.85
C VAL A 105 -10.82 1.54 -5.31
N GLU A 106 -10.81 2.85 -5.57
CA GLU A 106 -10.49 3.38 -6.89
C GLU A 106 -8.98 3.28 -7.13
N MET A 107 -8.58 2.80 -8.30
CA MET A 107 -7.17 2.58 -8.66
C MET A 107 -6.83 3.35 -9.93
N LEU A 108 -6.07 4.44 -9.81
CA LEU A 108 -5.71 5.33 -10.93
C LEU A 108 -4.22 5.22 -11.27
N SER A 109 -3.92 5.02 -12.54
CA SER A 109 -2.55 4.95 -13.07
C SER A 109 -2.24 6.08 -14.05
N GLY A 110 -0.95 6.34 -14.27
CA GLY A 110 -0.51 7.43 -15.17
C GLY A 110 -0.81 8.82 -14.61
N VAL A 111 -0.89 8.94 -13.29
CA VAL A 111 -1.29 10.16 -12.58
C VAL A 111 -0.09 11.07 -12.35
N ASN A 112 -0.22 12.35 -12.70
CA ASN A 112 0.67 13.41 -12.25
C ASN A 112 0.03 14.15 -11.08
N TYR A 113 0.80 14.43 -10.06
CA TYR A 113 0.36 15.17 -8.87
C TYR A 113 0.74 16.64 -9.06
N GLU A 114 -0.22 17.50 -9.23
CA GLU A 114 0.02 18.91 -9.55
C GLU A 114 0.17 19.76 -8.28
N ARG A 115 -0.82 19.69 -7.41
CA ARG A 115 -0.82 20.44 -6.15
C ARG A 115 -1.85 19.91 -5.16
N ILE A 116 -1.67 20.27 -3.92
CA ILE A 116 -2.68 20.14 -2.86
C ILE A 116 -3.21 21.55 -2.57
N GLY A 117 -4.50 21.72 -2.47
CA GLY A 117 -5.09 23.03 -2.23
C GLY A 117 -6.51 22.94 -1.72
N ALA A 118 -7.09 24.09 -1.41
CA ALA A 118 -8.49 24.16 -1.03
C ALA A 118 -9.41 23.76 -2.18
N GLN A 119 -10.46 23.00 -1.85
CA GLN A 119 -11.52 22.58 -2.76
C GLN A 119 -12.85 22.58 -2.00
N GLY A 120 -13.73 23.51 -2.32
CA GLY A 120 -14.93 23.73 -1.50
C GLY A 120 -14.55 24.03 -0.04
N ASP A 121 -15.20 23.35 0.89
CA ASP A 121 -14.92 23.45 2.33
C ASP A 121 -13.80 22.51 2.82
N GLY A 122 -13.08 21.82 1.91
CA GLY A 122 -12.08 20.81 2.24
C GLY A 122 -10.77 20.95 1.46
N LEU A 123 -10.04 19.86 1.40
CA LEU A 123 -8.81 19.75 0.64
C LEU A 123 -9.05 18.98 -0.67
N GLY A 124 -8.32 19.40 -1.71
CA GLY A 124 -8.27 18.71 -2.99
C GLY A 124 -6.85 18.33 -3.37
N LEU A 125 -6.68 17.11 -3.89
CA LEU A 125 -5.50 16.70 -4.62
C LEU A 125 -5.77 16.91 -6.11
N PHE A 126 -5.10 17.89 -6.72
CA PHE A 126 -5.20 18.21 -8.14
C PHE A 126 -4.28 17.28 -8.91
N ILE A 127 -4.85 16.56 -9.86
CA ILE A 127 -4.14 15.56 -10.67
C ILE A 127 -4.40 15.77 -12.17
N THR A 128 -3.45 15.32 -12.98
CA THR A 128 -3.59 15.20 -14.43
C THR A 128 -3.13 13.81 -14.86
N PHE A 129 -3.36 13.46 -16.12
CA PHE A 129 -3.03 12.14 -16.63
C PHE A 129 -2.07 12.19 -17.82
N GLY A 130 -1.22 11.16 -17.93
CA GLY A 130 -0.32 10.96 -19.05
C GLY A 130 0.84 11.95 -19.13
N GLU A 131 1.66 11.81 -20.15
CA GLU A 131 2.86 12.65 -20.36
C GLU A 131 2.50 14.11 -20.67
N LYS A 132 1.40 14.35 -21.35
CA LYS A 132 0.93 15.69 -21.71
C LYS A 132 0.19 16.42 -20.58
N ARG A 133 0.01 15.78 -19.43
CA ARG A 133 -0.70 16.35 -18.27
C ARG A 133 -2.09 16.87 -18.61
N GLU A 134 -2.84 16.07 -19.36
CA GLU A 134 -4.21 16.38 -19.77
C GLU A 134 -5.23 15.84 -18.77
N ASN A 135 -6.52 16.13 -18.99
CA ASN A 135 -7.66 15.66 -18.21
C ASN A 135 -7.51 15.96 -16.71
N GLY A 136 -7.20 17.21 -16.40
CA GLY A 136 -7.09 17.68 -15.02
C GLY A 136 -8.36 17.39 -14.23
N THR A 137 -8.23 16.78 -13.07
CA THR A 137 -9.32 16.55 -12.14
C THR A 137 -8.89 16.83 -10.70
N VAL A 138 -9.85 16.96 -9.81
CA VAL A 138 -9.60 17.18 -8.40
C VAL A 138 -10.23 16.05 -7.60
N LEU A 139 -9.41 15.37 -6.82
CA LEU A 139 -9.87 14.41 -5.84
C LEU A 139 -10.11 15.13 -4.52
N GLU A 140 -11.37 15.20 -4.10
CA GLU A 140 -11.70 15.72 -2.77
C GLU A 140 -11.26 14.70 -1.72
N VAL A 141 -10.40 15.13 -0.80
CA VAL A 141 -9.77 14.27 0.19
C VAL A 141 -9.73 14.93 1.56
N ASP A 142 -9.84 14.11 2.59
CA ASP A 142 -9.62 14.54 3.97
C ASP A 142 -8.14 14.32 4.36
N ASN A 143 -7.50 13.32 3.76
CA ASN A 143 -6.10 12.99 4.01
C ASN A 143 -5.41 12.49 2.73
N ILE A 144 -4.11 12.78 2.64
CA ILE A 144 -3.21 12.22 1.64
C ILE A 144 -2.12 11.44 2.37
N VAL A 145 -1.93 10.18 1.98
CA VAL A 145 -0.91 9.30 2.54
C VAL A 145 0.13 8.99 1.48
N LEU A 146 1.38 9.26 1.79
CA LEU A 146 2.51 9.01 0.89
C LEU A 146 3.09 7.62 1.16
N CYS A 147 2.99 6.74 0.15
CA CYS A 147 3.57 5.39 0.14
C CYS A 147 4.58 5.23 -1.01
N SER A 148 5.17 6.34 -1.47
CA SER A 148 6.04 6.40 -2.63
C SER A 148 7.49 6.65 -2.23
N GLY A 149 8.30 5.61 -2.35
CA GLY A 149 9.73 5.68 -2.05
C GLY A 149 10.08 5.51 -0.57
N GLN A 150 11.34 5.22 -0.36
CA GLN A 150 11.96 5.05 0.96
C GLN A 150 13.38 5.58 0.87
N GLU A 151 13.93 6.03 1.98
CA GLU A 151 15.31 6.47 2.12
C GLU A 151 16.07 5.51 3.02
N PRO A 152 17.38 5.24 2.73
CA PRO A 152 18.20 4.39 3.59
C PRO A 152 18.38 5.03 4.98
N LEU A 153 18.04 4.28 6.03
CA LEU A 153 18.29 4.70 7.41
C LEU A 153 19.73 4.35 7.80
N ARG A 154 20.57 5.36 8.00
CA ARG A 154 22.02 5.23 8.27
C ARG A 154 22.48 5.95 9.54
N GLU A 155 21.55 6.28 10.42
CA GLU A 155 21.84 7.10 11.62
C GLU A 155 22.93 6.52 12.52
N LEU A 156 23.08 5.20 12.56
CA LEU A 156 24.09 4.52 13.36
C LEU A 156 25.47 4.42 12.69
N LEU A 157 25.60 4.69 11.39
CA LEU A 157 26.83 4.43 10.65
C LEU A 157 27.99 5.30 11.16
N GLU A 158 27.80 6.60 11.21
CA GLU A 158 28.85 7.54 11.62
C GLU A 158 29.20 7.42 13.12
N PRO A 159 28.24 7.28 14.05
CA PRO A 159 28.56 6.98 15.45
C PRO A 159 29.37 5.69 15.63
N LEU A 160 29.05 4.63 14.90
CA LEU A 160 29.80 3.36 14.97
C LEU A 160 31.23 3.51 14.43
N ARG A 161 31.40 4.21 13.32
CA ARG A 161 32.74 4.52 12.75
C ARG A 161 33.56 5.35 13.68
N ALA A 162 32.98 6.39 14.30
CA ALA A 162 33.65 7.23 15.28
C ALA A 162 34.09 6.45 16.54
N ALA A 163 33.34 5.41 16.90
CA ALA A 163 33.68 4.46 17.96
C ALA A 163 34.74 3.40 17.55
N GLY A 164 35.27 3.47 16.33
CA GLY A 164 36.24 2.49 15.81
C GLY A 164 35.66 1.15 15.41
N VAL A 165 34.32 1.06 15.29
CA VAL A 165 33.63 -0.17 14.86
C VAL A 165 33.65 -0.26 13.34
N ASN A 166 34.09 -1.41 12.80
CA ASN A 166 34.02 -1.69 11.37
C ASN A 166 32.57 -2.02 10.97
N ALA A 167 31.79 -0.99 10.62
CA ALA A 167 30.38 -1.10 10.29
C ALA A 167 30.15 -1.21 8.78
N HIS A 168 29.34 -2.16 8.37
CA HIS A 168 28.99 -2.43 6.98
C HIS A 168 27.50 -2.22 6.74
N LEU A 169 27.17 -1.57 5.62
CA LEU A 169 25.79 -1.35 5.19
C LEU A 169 25.30 -2.49 4.27
N ILE A 170 24.18 -3.11 4.63
CA ILE A 170 23.51 -4.13 3.83
C ILE A 170 22.01 -3.86 3.74
N GLY A 171 21.33 -4.46 2.77
CA GLY A 171 19.88 -4.37 2.59
C GLY A 171 19.41 -2.94 2.45
N GLY A 172 18.34 -2.59 3.16
CA GLY A 172 17.71 -1.28 3.11
C GLY A 172 18.59 -0.13 3.61
N ALA A 173 19.56 -0.40 4.51
CA ALA A 173 20.53 0.60 4.96
C ALA A 173 21.58 0.93 3.87
N SER A 174 21.89 -0.01 2.99
CA SER A 174 22.74 0.21 1.81
C SER A 174 21.97 0.97 0.73
N GLU A 175 20.81 0.45 0.36
CA GLU A 175 19.94 1.02 -0.66
C GLU A 175 18.47 0.72 -0.34
N ALA A 176 17.62 1.75 -0.32
CA ALA A 176 16.22 1.61 0.04
C ALA A 176 15.29 1.35 -1.16
N SER A 177 15.82 1.10 -2.36
CA SER A 177 15.05 0.68 -3.50
C SER A 177 14.72 -0.81 -3.43
N GLU A 178 13.53 -1.21 -3.87
CA GLU A 178 13.10 -2.62 -3.93
C GLU A 178 13.47 -3.42 -2.68
N LEU A 179 12.95 -3.00 -1.54
CA LEU A 179 13.22 -3.65 -0.26
C LEU A 179 12.63 -5.06 -0.26
N ASP A 180 13.50 -6.08 -0.37
CA ASP A 180 13.14 -7.45 -0.16
C ASP A 180 14.16 -8.17 0.74
N ALA A 181 13.70 -9.23 1.40
CA ALA A 181 14.54 -10.03 2.29
C ALA A 181 15.66 -10.74 1.51
N LYS A 182 15.40 -11.13 0.26
CA LYS A 182 16.33 -11.88 -0.59
C LYS A 182 17.64 -11.10 -0.82
N ARG A 183 17.53 -9.81 -1.19
CA ARG A 183 18.70 -8.95 -1.39
C ARG A 183 19.48 -8.75 -0.09
N ALA A 184 18.79 -8.50 1.01
CA ALA A 184 19.43 -8.29 2.31
C ALA A 184 20.18 -9.57 2.78
N ILE A 185 19.57 -10.74 2.60
CA ILE A 185 20.16 -12.04 2.92
C ILE A 185 21.40 -12.31 2.05
N ASP A 186 21.30 -12.11 0.72
CA ASP A 186 22.43 -12.30 -0.20
C ASP A 186 23.61 -11.39 0.16
N GLN A 187 23.34 -10.10 0.38
CA GLN A 187 24.39 -9.15 0.76
C GLN A 187 25.02 -9.51 2.10
N GLY A 188 24.23 -9.89 3.12
CA GLY A 188 24.74 -10.31 4.42
C GLY A 188 25.59 -11.55 4.34
N THR A 189 25.14 -12.57 3.60
CA THR A 189 25.89 -13.81 3.40
C THR A 189 27.21 -13.58 2.69
N ARG A 190 27.22 -12.80 1.61
CA ARG A 190 28.45 -12.48 0.87
C ARG A 190 29.42 -11.63 1.69
N LEU A 191 28.93 -10.74 2.52
CA LEU A 191 29.75 -9.94 3.41
C LEU A 191 30.40 -10.84 4.46
N ALA A 192 29.62 -11.66 5.17
CA ALA A 192 30.12 -12.57 6.19
C ALA A 192 31.19 -13.56 5.67
N ALA A 193 31.08 -13.97 4.40
CA ALA A 193 32.08 -14.85 3.76
C ALA A 193 33.41 -14.14 3.42
N ARG A 194 33.52 -12.81 3.60
CA ARG A 194 34.71 -12.01 3.29
C ARG A 194 35.37 -11.41 4.53
N LEU A 195 34.71 -11.49 5.66
CA LEU A 195 35.23 -11.07 6.97
C LEU A 195 36.01 -12.19 7.62
#